data_521dff057f4d6de09a90fb62a3f11df7
#
_entry.id   521dff057f4d6de09a90fb62a3f11df7
#
_cell.length_a   1.000
_cell.length_b   1.000
_cell.length_c   1.000
_cell.angle_alpha   90.00
_cell.angle_beta   90.00
_cell.angle_gamma   90.00
#
_symmetry.space_group_name_H-M   'P 1'
#
loop_
_entity.id
_entity.type
_entity.pdbx_description
1 polymer ?
#
loop_
_entity_poly.entity_id
_entity_poly.type
_entity_poly.pdbx_seq_one_letter_code
_entity_poly.pdbx_strand_id
1 'polypeptide(L)'
;MFQRAPEIAQAGVAAVGALRQDAALLRQVRAALAEAHAWCWANPKACGEMASRYAPMLQADAVADSLLATPAVWRSARDARPELEFFFGHLMQHQPAVIGGKLPDAGFYF
;
A
#
# COMPACT_ATOMS: atom_id res chain seq x y z
N MET A 1 22.05 -4.84 -4.21
CA MET A 1 21.31 -5.51 -5.28
C MET A 1 20.09 -6.22 -4.72
N PHE A 2 18.96 -6.06 -5.36
CA PHE A 2 17.70 -6.69 -4.94
C PHE A 2 17.51 -8.00 -5.69
N GLN A 3 18.01 -9.07 -5.12
CA GLN A 3 17.89 -10.38 -5.76
C GLN A 3 16.78 -11.23 -5.17
N ARG A 4 16.19 -10.79 -4.07
CA ARG A 4 15.22 -11.63 -3.41
C ARG A 4 13.83 -11.52 -4.03
N ALA A 5 13.24 -10.38 -4.08
CA ALA A 5 11.86 -10.29 -4.51
C ALA A 5 11.73 -9.41 -5.75
N PRO A 6 10.97 -9.84 -6.75
CA PRO A 6 10.64 -8.97 -7.87
C PRO A 6 9.66 -7.87 -7.49
N GLU A 7 8.99 -8.00 -6.35
CA GLU A 7 7.98 -7.05 -5.91
C GLU A 7 8.56 -6.07 -4.90
N ILE A 8 8.15 -4.81 -5.02
CA ILE A 8 8.57 -3.73 -4.16
C ILE A 8 7.31 -3.05 -3.65
N ALA A 9 7.24 -2.85 -2.32
CA ALA A 9 6.14 -2.08 -1.74
C ALA A 9 6.31 -0.61 -2.10
N GLN A 10 5.30 -0.02 -2.71
CA GLN A 10 5.35 1.38 -3.14
C GLN A 10 4.50 2.28 -2.27
N ALA A 11 3.41 1.78 -1.75
CA ALA A 11 2.49 2.55 -0.95
C ALA A 11 1.80 1.65 0.05
N GLY A 12 1.29 2.23 1.10
CA GLY A 12 0.56 1.48 2.11
C GLY A 12 -0.44 2.36 2.83
N VAL A 13 -1.29 1.71 3.62
CA VAL A 13 -2.26 2.40 4.46
C VAL A 13 -1.91 2.10 5.91
N ALA A 14 -1.88 3.14 6.72
CA ALA A 14 -1.51 3.01 8.12
C ALA A 14 -2.65 3.50 9.01
N ALA A 15 -2.90 2.77 10.10
CA ALA A 15 -3.78 3.23 11.16
C ALA A 15 -2.97 4.01 12.18
N VAL A 16 -3.49 5.15 12.59
CA VAL A 16 -2.79 6.02 13.55
C VAL A 16 -3.70 6.30 14.76
N GLY A 17 -3.08 6.65 15.85
CA GLY A 17 -3.80 7.03 17.06
C GLY A 17 -4.65 5.90 17.64
N ALA A 18 -5.82 6.23 18.13
CA ALA A 18 -6.70 5.27 18.77
C ALA A 18 -7.24 4.22 17.81
N LEU A 19 -7.27 4.50 16.52
CA LEU A 19 -7.76 3.55 15.50
C LEU A 19 -6.95 2.26 15.47
N ARG A 20 -5.70 2.31 15.91
CA ARG A 20 -4.84 1.12 15.97
C ARG A 20 -5.40 0.06 16.91
N GLN A 21 -6.23 0.45 17.84
CA GLN A 21 -6.80 -0.44 18.84
C GLN A 21 -8.10 -1.11 18.38
N ASP A 22 -8.69 -0.63 17.29
CA ASP A 22 -9.99 -1.12 16.81
C ASP A 22 -9.78 -2.19 15.74
N ALA A 23 -9.54 -3.42 16.18
CA ALA A 23 -9.26 -4.53 15.28
C ALA A 23 -10.41 -4.82 14.32
N ALA A 24 -11.65 -4.66 14.77
CA ALA A 24 -12.82 -4.91 13.92
C ALA A 24 -12.89 -3.89 12.78
N LEU A 25 -12.68 -2.61 13.08
CA LEU A 25 -12.66 -1.57 12.08
C LEU A 25 -11.50 -1.76 11.10
N LEU A 26 -10.33 -2.11 11.60
CA LEU A 26 -9.16 -2.33 10.75
C LEU A 26 -9.40 -3.48 9.76
N ARG A 27 -10.05 -4.54 10.21
CA ARG A 27 -10.39 -5.64 9.29
C ARG A 27 -11.37 -5.20 8.22
N GLN A 28 -12.37 -4.40 8.58
CA GLN A 28 -13.35 -3.88 7.61
C GLN A 28 -12.69 -2.98 6.57
N VAL A 29 -11.84 -2.07 7.02
CA VAL A 29 -11.13 -1.15 6.12
C VAL A 29 -10.21 -1.93 5.19
N ARG A 30 -9.47 -2.89 5.72
CA ARG A 30 -8.59 -3.72 4.91
C ARG A 30 -9.36 -4.49 3.83
N ALA A 31 -10.49 -5.08 4.20
CA ALA A 31 -11.32 -5.80 3.24
C ALA A 31 -11.86 -4.87 2.15
N ALA A 32 -12.32 -3.68 2.54
CA ALA A 32 -12.83 -2.70 1.59
C ALA A 32 -11.75 -2.23 0.63
N LEU A 33 -10.55 -1.99 1.11
CA LEU A 33 -9.43 -1.57 0.26
C LEU A 33 -9.01 -2.67 -0.70
N ALA A 34 -8.97 -3.93 -0.23
CA ALA A 34 -8.63 -5.06 -1.09
C ALA A 34 -9.67 -5.23 -2.21
N GLU A 35 -10.94 -5.08 -1.88
CA GLU A 35 -12.03 -5.17 -2.85
C GLU A 35 -11.95 -4.03 -3.86
N ALA A 36 -11.74 -2.80 -3.40
CA ALA A 36 -11.61 -1.64 -4.28
C ALA A 36 -10.41 -1.78 -5.22
N HIS A 37 -9.29 -2.26 -4.72
CA HIS A 37 -8.11 -2.50 -5.50
C HIS A 37 -8.40 -3.51 -6.62
N ALA A 38 -9.00 -4.64 -6.28
CA ALA A 38 -9.34 -5.67 -7.27
C ALA A 38 -10.30 -5.12 -8.32
N TRP A 39 -11.28 -4.34 -7.90
CA TRP A 39 -12.25 -3.73 -8.83
C TRP A 39 -11.58 -2.76 -9.79
N CYS A 40 -10.69 -1.91 -9.29
CA CYS A 40 -10.02 -0.91 -10.14
C CYS A 40 -9.18 -1.58 -11.23
N TRP A 41 -8.41 -2.60 -10.88
CA TRP A 41 -7.58 -3.27 -11.89
C TRP A 41 -8.40 -4.14 -12.85
N ALA A 42 -9.59 -4.59 -12.43
CA ALA A 42 -10.51 -5.29 -13.31
C ALA A 42 -11.33 -4.33 -14.18
N ASN A 43 -11.49 -3.07 -13.78
CA ASN A 43 -12.31 -2.08 -14.47
C ASN A 43 -11.56 -0.74 -14.60
N PRO A 44 -10.45 -0.69 -15.36
CA PRO A 44 -9.59 0.50 -15.36
C PRO A 44 -10.30 1.77 -15.80
N LYS A 45 -11.13 1.70 -16.84
CA LYS A 45 -11.84 2.88 -17.34
C LYS A 45 -12.81 3.43 -16.31
N ALA A 46 -13.63 2.55 -15.73
CA ALA A 46 -14.62 2.95 -14.73
C ALA A 46 -13.92 3.48 -13.46
N CYS A 47 -12.82 2.86 -13.08
CA CYS A 47 -12.01 3.32 -11.95
C CYS A 47 -11.46 4.72 -12.21
N GLY A 48 -10.93 4.97 -13.42
CA GLY A 48 -10.44 6.29 -13.79
C GLY A 48 -11.52 7.35 -13.73
N GLU A 49 -12.71 7.04 -14.22
CA GLU A 49 -13.84 7.96 -14.17
C GLU A 49 -14.24 8.28 -12.73
N MET A 50 -14.25 7.27 -11.87
CA MET A 50 -14.55 7.46 -10.46
C MET A 50 -13.45 8.28 -9.77
N ALA A 51 -12.19 7.96 -10.04
CA ALA A 51 -11.06 8.67 -9.46
C ALA A 51 -11.11 10.17 -9.79
N SER A 52 -11.41 10.52 -11.05
CA SER A 52 -11.47 11.92 -11.45
C SER A 52 -12.64 12.66 -10.79
N ARG A 53 -13.68 11.93 -10.42
CA ARG A 53 -14.85 12.50 -9.74
C ARG A 53 -14.53 12.91 -8.30
N TYR A 54 -13.76 12.07 -7.59
CA TYR A 54 -13.39 12.32 -6.20
C TYR A 54 -12.10 13.11 -6.05
N ALA A 55 -11.23 13.07 -7.07
CA ALA A 55 -9.98 13.80 -7.09
C ALA A 55 -9.84 14.50 -8.45
N PRO A 56 -10.44 15.70 -8.59
CA PRO A 56 -10.52 16.36 -9.90
C PRO A 56 -9.19 16.67 -10.58
N MET A 57 -8.09 16.65 -9.84
CA MET A 57 -6.76 16.81 -10.42
C MET A 57 -6.32 15.60 -11.23
N LEU A 58 -6.99 14.45 -11.05
CA LEU A 58 -6.68 13.24 -11.80
C LEU A 58 -7.51 13.18 -13.08
N GLN A 59 -6.86 12.85 -14.19
CA GLN A 59 -7.55 12.67 -15.46
C GLN A 59 -7.93 11.20 -15.62
N ALA A 60 -9.19 10.96 -15.97
CA ALA A 60 -9.75 9.61 -16.02
C ALA A 60 -8.96 8.68 -16.94
N ASP A 61 -8.59 9.16 -18.14
CA ASP A 61 -7.84 8.34 -19.10
C ASP A 61 -6.44 8.04 -18.62
N ALA A 62 -5.79 9.00 -17.96
CA ALA A 62 -4.45 8.79 -17.42
C ALA A 62 -4.46 7.75 -16.32
N VAL A 63 -5.47 7.77 -15.45
CA VAL A 63 -5.62 6.76 -14.40
C VAL A 63 -5.83 5.38 -15.01
N ALA A 64 -6.72 5.28 -15.99
CA ALA A 64 -6.99 4.01 -16.67
C ALA A 64 -5.75 3.45 -17.33
N ASP A 65 -4.98 4.29 -18.03
CA ASP A 65 -3.75 3.87 -18.70
C ASP A 65 -2.70 3.41 -17.68
N SER A 66 -2.60 4.09 -16.54
CA SER A 66 -1.68 3.69 -15.48
C SER A 66 -2.02 2.33 -14.92
N LEU A 67 -3.31 2.06 -14.71
CA LEU A 67 -3.75 0.75 -14.21
C LEU A 67 -3.42 -0.36 -15.19
N LEU A 68 -3.59 -0.11 -16.47
CA LEU A 68 -3.28 -1.09 -17.50
C LEU A 68 -1.76 -1.33 -17.62
N ALA A 69 -0.98 -0.28 -17.46
CA ALA A 69 0.47 -0.35 -17.64
C ALA A 69 1.21 -0.86 -16.41
N THR A 70 0.62 -0.73 -15.23
CA THR A 70 1.31 -1.01 -13.96
C THR A 70 0.48 -1.97 -13.12
N PRO A 71 0.62 -3.29 -13.36
CA PRO A 71 -0.03 -4.26 -12.51
C PRO A 71 0.44 -4.09 -11.07
N ALA A 72 -0.48 -4.16 -10.14
CA ALA A 72 -0.15 -4.06 -8.72
C ALA A 72 -0.84 -5.17 -7.95
N VAL A 73 -0.18 -5.63 -6.90
CA VAL A 73 -0.69 -6.67 -6.03
C VAL A 73 -1.03 -6.06 -4.68
N TRP A 74 -2.22 -6.37 -4.20
CA TRP A 74 -2.61 -6.00 -2.84
C TRP A 74 -2.12 -7.07 -1.87
N ARG A 75 -1.44 -6.64 -0.83
CA ARG A 75 -0.99 -7.54 0.22
C ARG A 75 -1.25 -6.96 1.59
N SER A 76 -1.51 -7.82 2.57
CA SER A 76 -1.50 -7.37 3.95
C SER A 76 -0.08 -7.00 4.35
N ALA A 77 0.05 -6.11 5.32
CA ALA A 77 1.36 -5.76 5.85
C ALA A 77 2.06 -6.98 6.44
N ARG A 78 1.29 -7.90 7.02
CA ARG A 78 1.85 -9.14 7.57
C ARG A 78 2.52 -9.98 6.50
N ASP A 79 1.85 -10.13 5.36
CA ASP A 79 2.40 -10.92 4.25
C ASP A 79 3.58 -10.20 3.57
N ALA A 80 3.55 -8.87 3.56
CA ALA A 80 4.62 -8.06 2.98
C ALA A 80 5.77 -7.79 3.95
N ARG A 81 5.68 -8.27 5.17
CA ARG A 81 6.68 -7.98 6.22
C ARG A 81 8.11 -8.27 5.79
N PRO A 82 8.44 -9.42 5.17
CA PRO A 82 9.82 -9.68 4.78
C PRO A 82 10.38 -8.60 3.84
N GLU A 83 9.62 -8.19 2.85
CA GLU A 83 10.03 -7.17 1.90
C GLU A 83 10.13 -5.80 2.56
N LEU A 84 9.20 -5.49 3.44
CA LEU A 84 9.21 -4.23 4.18
C LEU A 84 10.41 -4.16 5.13
N GLU A 85 10.70 -5.24 5.85
CA GLU A 85 11.85 -5.26 6.75
C GLU A 85 13.17 -5.19 6.00
N PHE A 86 13.24 -5.78 4.82
CA PHE A 86 14.40 -5.65 3.97
C PHE A 86 14.65 -4.19 3.59
N PHE A 87 13.60 -3.49 3.17
CA PHE A 87 13.67 -2.07 2.83
C PHE A 87 14.00 -1.22 4.05
N PHE A 88 13.31 -1.45 5.16
CA PHE A 88 13.55 -0.70 6.39
C PHE A 88 14.97 -0.91 6.90
N GLY A 89 15.50 -2.13 6.74
CA GLY A 89 16.89 -2.42 7.11
C GLY A 89 17.89 -1.57 6.33
N HIS A 90 17.61 -1.33 5.05
CA HIS A 90 18.45 -0.45 4.23
C HIS A 90 18.35 1.01 4.72
N LEU A 91 17.16 1.45 5.06
CA LEU A 91 17.00 2.80 5.63
C LEU A 91 17.76 2.95 6.94
N MET A 92 17.73 1.91 7.78
CA MET A 92 18.48 1.93 9.05
C MET A 92 19.99 2.06 8.83
N GLN A 93 20.50 1.43 7.79
CA GLN A 93 21.93 1.50 7.49
C GLN A 93 22.35 2.88 7.00
N HIS A 94 21.49 3.55 6.23
CA HIS A 94 21.87 4.78 5.56
C HIS A 94 21.34 6.02 6.25
N GLN A 95 20.13 5.97 6.79
CA GLN A 95 19.52 7.15 7.41
C GLN A 95 18.48 6.73 8.46
N PRO A 96 18.93 6.25 9.62
CA PRO A 96 18.02 5.70 10.63
C PRO A 96 16.89 6.62 11.05
N ALA A 97 17.12 7.93 11.04
CA ALA A 97 16.12 8.90 11.47
C ALA A 97 14.83 8.86 10.62
N VAL A 98 14.94 8.40 9.38
CA VAL A 98 13.78 8.34 8.48
C VAL A 98 12.70 7.38 9.00
N ILE A 99 13.11 6.35 9.75
CA ILE A 99 12.17 5.40 10.34
C ILE A 99 12.17 5.46 11.88
N GLY A 100 12.60 6.58 12.45
CA GLY A 100 12.58 6.77 13.90
C GLY A 100 13.68 6.05 14.65
N GLY A 101 14.73 5.63 13.96
CA GLY A 101 15.93 5.06 14.58
C GLY A 101 15.86 3.59 14.91
N LYS A 102 14.76 2.89 14.63
CA LYS A 102 14.61 1.46 14.89
C LYS A 102 13.60 0.84 13.96
N LEU A 103 13.70 -0.47 13.76
CA LEU A 103 12.71 -1.22 12.99
C LEU A 103 11.39 -1.32 13.77
N PRO A 104 10.26 -1.36 13.05
CA PRO A 104 8.97 -1.57 13.71
C PRO A 104 8.90 -2.95 14.37
N ASP A 105 8.12 -3.04 15.43
CA ASP A 105 7.86 -4.33 16.08
C ASP A 105 6.78 -5.11 15.32
N ALA A 106 6.49 -6.33 15.79
CA ALA A 106 5.54 -7.22 15.12
C ALA A 106 4.13 -6.62 15.02
N GLY A 107 3.74 -5.78 15.98
CA GLY A 107 2.41 -5.18 15.99
C GLY A 107 2.18 -4.13 14.91
N PHE A 108 3.24 -3.68 14.27
CA PHE A 108 3.15 -2.73 13.17
C PHE A 108 2.50 -3.36 11.92
N TYR A 109 2.74 -4.65 11.72
CA TYR A 109 2.30 -5.34 10.51
C TYR A 109 0.94 -6.00 10.71
N PHE A 110 -0.08 -5.37 10.15
CA PHE A 110 -1.44 -5.85 10.25
C PHE A 110 -1.93 -6.57 9.01
#